data_4fcf8b7c5f4491dc089ad5fb60ccd034
#
_entry.id   4fcf8b7c5f4491dc089ad5fb60ccd034
#
_cell.length_a   1.000
_cell.length_b   1.000
_cell.length_c   1.000
_cell.angle_alpha   90.00
_cell.angle_beta   90.00
_cell.angle_gamma   90.00
#
_symmetry.space_group_name_H-M   'P 1'
#
loop_
_entity.id
_entity.type
_entity.pdbx_description
1 polymer ?
#
loop_
_entity_poly.entity_id
_entity_poly.type
_entity_poly.pdbx_seq_one_letter_code
_entity_poly.pdbx_strand_id
1 'polypeptide(L)'
;MKQYASVHMFIIKLHNSKVRKKEIFEPIDPSNVRMYLCGPTVYDRAHLGNARNVIVFDVLFRFFREVFGARYVKYVRNFTDIDDKINQRAKDIGKEIKVITDETIAWYLEDMELLGNLVPSEMPKATDFVPQMILMIEGLIKSGHAYEAQGHVMFSVE
;
A
#
# COMPACT_ATOMS: atom_id res chain seq x y z
N MET A 1 29.74 -4.26 21.45
CA MET A 1 29.27 -5.54 20.87
C MET A 1 27.75 -5.52 20.84
N LYS A 2 27.14 -5.37 19.65
CA LYS A 2 25.69 -5.36 19.49
C LYS A 2 25.19 -6.80 19.59
N GLN A 3 24.40 -7.05 20.60
CA GLN A 3 23.75 -8.32 20.86
C GLN A 3 22.64 -8.53 19.82
N TYR A 4 22.98 -9.05 18.64
CA TYR A 4 22.01 -9.63 17.72
C TYR A 4 21.65 -11.02 18.26
N ALA A 5 20.84 -11.03 19.31
CA ALA A 5 20.35 -12.27 19.87
C ALA A 5 19.40 -12.93 18.85
N SER A 6 19.82 -14.06 18.31
CA SER A 6 19.03 -15.19 17.80
C SER A 6 17.86 -14.92 16.82
N VAL A 7 18.06 -14.13 15.78
CA VAL A 7 17.04 -13.96 14.70
C VAL A 7 17.03 -15.14 13.70
N HIS A 8 17.88 -16.16 13.87
CA HIS A 8 18.08 -17.22 12.87
C HIS A 8 17.30 -18.52 13.10
N MET A 9 16.21 -18.52 13.88
CA MET A 9 15.44 -19.75 14.08
C MET A 9 14.37 -20.00 13.00
N PHE A 10 14.04 -19.01 12.16
CA PHE A 10 12.98 -19.15 11.16
C PHE A 10 13.45 -18.78 9.76
N ILE A 11 13.38 -19.72 8.81
CA ILE A 11 13.55 -19.44 7.40
C ILE A 11 12.20 -19.01 6.84
N ILE A 12 12.06 -17.72 6.56
CA ILE A 12 10.85 -17.15 5.95
C ILE A 12 10.93 -17.34 4.44
N LYS A 13 9.90 -17.93 3.83
CA LYS A 13 9.80 -18.07 2.38
C LYS A 13 8.53 -17.39 1.90
N LEU A 14 8.68 -16.43 0.99
CA LEU A 14 7.58 -15.72 0.35
C LEU A 14 7.54 -16.04 -1.15
N HIS A 15 6.34 -16.02 -1.74
CA HIS A 15 6.20 -16.14 -3.20
C HIS A 15 6.64 -14.84 -3.85
N ASN A 16 7.62 -14.94 -4.76
CA ASN A 16 8.07 -13.83 -5.58
C ASN A 16 7.45 -13.95 -6.98
N SER A 17 6.55 -13.01 -7.31
CA SER A 17 5.83 -13.00 -8.59
C SER A 17 6.77 -12.79 -9.79
N LYS A 18 7.90 -12.09 -9.61
CA LYS A 18 8.88 -11.85 -10.68
C LYS A 18 9.49 -13.16 -11.21
N VAL A 19 9.81 -14.07 -10.31
CA VAL A 19 10.41 -15.36 -10.63
C VAL A 19 9.43 -16.52 -10.50
N ARG A 20 8.18 -16.26 -10.09
CA ARG A 20 7.06 -17.21 -9.97
C ARG A 20 7.36 -18.42 -9.07
N LYS A 21 8.17 -18.24 -8.03
CA LYS A 21 8.51 -19.28 -7.05
C LYS A 21 8.61 -18.71 -5.63
N LYS A 22 8.61 -19.62 -4.65
CA LYS A 22 8.92 -19.25 -3.26
C LYS A 22 10.42 -19.09 -3.11
N GLU A 23 10.84 -17.95 -2.55
CA GLU A 23 12.24 -17.64 -2.25
C GLU A 23 12.39 -17.32 -0.77
N ILE A 24 13.60 -17.47 -0.24
CA ILE A 24 13.94 -17.01 1.11
C ILE A 24 13.80 -15.49 1.13
N PHE A 25 13.04 -14.99 2.11
CA PHE A 25 12.91 -13.56 2.34
C PHE A 25 14.06 -13.07 3.21
N GLU A 26 14.86 -12.19 2.66
CA GLU A 26 15.90 -11.46 3.36
C GLU A 26 15.60 -9.96 3.28
N PRO A 27 15.36 -9.29 4.42
CA PRO A 27 15.14 -7.85 4.40
C PRO A 27 16.41 -7.11 3.99
N ILE A 28 16.29 -6.06 3.19
CA ILE A 28 17.40 -5.19 2.79
C ILE A 28 18.11 -4.63 4.02
N ASP A 29 17.34 -4.27 5.05
CA ASP A 29 17.81 -3.80 6.34
C ASP A 29 17.00 -4.47 7.46
N PRO A 30 17.60 -5.40 8.23
CA PRO A 30 16.90 -6.07 9.34
C PRO A 30 16.48 -5.13 10.48
N SER A 31 17.08 -3.95 10.58
CA SER A 31 16.69 -2.91 11.53
C SER A 31 15.58 -1.98 11.02
N ASN A 32 15.15 -2.16 9.77
CA ASN A 32 14.09 -1.39 9.13
C ASN A 32 13.38 -2.23 8.04
N VAL A 33 12.68 -3.25 8.48
CA VAL A 33 11.89 -4.14 7.59
C VAL A 33 10.65 -3.40 7.14
N ARG A 34 10.54 -3.18 5.84
CA ARG A 34 9.44 -2.39 5.25
C ARG A 34 8.55 -3.26 4.39
N MET A 35 7.24 -3.10 4.57
CA MET A 35 6.24 -3.69 3.70
C MET A 35 5.25 -2.63 3.23
N TYR A 36 4.84 -2.73 1.99
CA TYR A 36 3.85 -1.85 1.38
C TYR A 36 2.73 -2.69 0.79
N LEU A 37 1.49 -2.32 1.10
CA LEU A 37 0.29 -2.92 0.55
C LEU A 37 -0.52 -1.85 -0.16
N CYS A 38 -0.91 -2.12 -1.42
CA CYS A 38 -1.87 -1.28 -2.12
C CYS A 38 -3.21 -1.33 -1.38
N GLY A 39 -3.69 -0.17 -0.96
CA GLY A 39 -4.96 -0.03 -0.28
C GLY A 39 -6.15 0.08 -1.23
N PRO A 40 -7.37 0.30 -0.71
CA PRO A 40 -8.57 0.39 -1.52
C PRO A 40 -8.67 1.71 -2.27
N THR A 41 -9.41 1.70 -3.39
CA THR A 41 -9.99 2.90 -3.97
C THR A 41 -11.25 3.24 -3.17
N VAL A 42 -11.29 4.46 -2.62
CA VAL A 42 -12.27 4.84 -1.59
C VAL A 42 -13.50 5.52 -2.18
N TYR A 43 -14.30 4.76 -2.95
CA TYR A 43 -15.57 5.22 -3.56
C TYR A 43 -16.81 4.52 -3.00
N ASP A 44 -16.66 3.38 -2.33
CA ASP A 44 -17.76 2.60 -1.76
C ASP A 44 -17.25 1.69 -0.63
N ARG A 45 -18.16 1.03 0.12
CA ARG A 45 -17.81 0.12 1.20
C ARG A 45 -16.89 -1.00 0.76
N ALA A 46 -16.06 -1.44 1.68
CA ALA A 46 -15.22 -2.61 1.48
C ALA A 46 -16.08 -3.88 1.28
N HIS A 47 -15.60 -4.76 0.42
CA HIS A 47 -16.17 -6.09 0.25
C HIS A 47 -15.20 -7.16 0.79
N LEU A 48 -15.67 -8.41 0.83
CA LEU A 48 -14.90 -9.55 1.35
C LEU A 48 -13.50 -9.69 0.72
N GLY A 49 -13.35 -9.34 -0.56
CA GLY A 49 -12.05 -9.36 -1.25
C GLY A 49 -11.04 -8.37 -0.64
N ASN A 50 -11.49 -7.17 -0.25
CA ASN A 50 -10.65 -6.21 0.46
C ASN A 50 -10.26 -6.73 1.85
N ALA A 51 -11.23 -7.25 2.59
CA ALA A 51 -11.01 -7.84 3.91
C ALA A 51 -9.98 -8.98 3.86
N ARG A 52 -10.13 -9.93 2.93
CA ARG A 52 -9.17 -11.02 2.71
C ARG A 52 -7.75 -10.52 2.50
N ASN A 53 -7.58 -9.51 1.65
CA ASN A 53 -6.27 -8.94 1.37
C ASN A 53 -5.64 -8.39 2.65
N VAL A 54 -6.39 -7.58 3.40
CA VAL A 54 -5.89 -6.96 4.63
C VAL A 54 -5.53 -8.01 5.68
N ILE A 55 -6.40 -9.01 5.92
CA ILE A 55 -6.17 -10.06 6.91
C ILE A 55 -4.89 -10.86 6.59
N VAL A 56 -4.70 -11.25 5.32
CA VAL A 56 -3.50 -12.00 4.91
C VAL A 56 -2.23 -11.22 5.19
N PHE A 57 -2.21 -9.92 4.87
CA PHE A 57 -1.04 -9.09 5.12
C PHE A 57 -0.91 -8.64 6.58
N ASP A 58 -1.99 -8.59 7.35
CA ASP A 58 -1.94 -8.40 8.79
C ASP A 58 -1.26 -9.59 9.50
N VAL A 59 -1.55 -10.81 9.07
CA VAL A 59 -0.85 -12.01 9.57
C VAL A 59 0.66 -11.91 9.28
N LEU A 60 1.03 -11.51 8.07
CA LEU A 60 2.44 -11.31 7.71
C LEU A 60 3.08 -10.19 8.53
N PHE A 61 2.37 -9.09 8.74
CA PHE A 61 2.84 -7.96 9.55
C PHE A 61 3.09 -8.38 11.00
N ARG A 62 2.16 -9.12 11.62
CA ARG A 62 2.34 -9.69 12.97
C ARG A 62 3.52 -10.62 13.03
N PHE A 63 3.66 -11.50 12.04
CA PHE A 63 4.77 -12.43 11.96
C PHE A 63 6.12 -11.72 11.85
N PHE A 64 6.22 -10.71 11.00
CA PHE A 64 7.43 -9.89 10.90
C PHE A 64 7.76 -9.18 12.22
N ARG A 65 6.76 -8.64 12.90
CA ARG A 65 6.94 -8.00 14.21
C ARG A 65 7.46 -8.95 15.27
N GLU A 66 7.03 -10.20 15.24
CA GLU A 66 7.54 -11.25 16.14
C GLU A 66 8.99 -11.62 15.82
N VAL A 67 9.31 -11.82 14.53
CA VAL A 67 10.64 -12.26 14.10
C VAL A 67 11.69 -11.15 14.19
N PHE A 68 11.39 -9.96 13.72
CA PHE A 68 12.35 -8.85 13.63
C PHE A 68 12.25 -7.86 14.81
N GLY A 69 11.18 -7.94 15.58
CA GLY A 69 10.85 -6.97 16.63
C GLY A 69 9.95 -5.86 16.13
N ALA A 70 8.88 -5.56 16.87
CA ALA A 70 7.80 -4.65 16.47
C ALA A 70 8.29 -3.25 16.04
N ARG A 71 9.33 -2.72 16.68
CA ARG A 71 9.89 -1.38 16.39
C ARG A 71 10.66 -1.30 15.07
N TYR A 72 11.05 -2.45 14.52
CA TYR A 72 11.85 -2.53 13.29
C TYR A 72 11.02 -2.83 12.05
N VAL A 73 9.72 -3.04 12.21
CA VAL A 73 8.82 -3.34 11.09
C VAL A 73 7.91 -2.16 10.82
N LYS A 74 8.01 -1.62 9.61
CA LYS A 74 7.17 -0.54 9.10
C LYS A 74 6.23 -1.06 8.03
N TYR A 75 4.92 -0.92 8.26
CA TYR A 75 3.88 -1.31 7.33
C TYR A 75 3.14 -0.07 6.82
N VAL A 76 3.11 0.10 5.52
CA VAL A 76 2.41 1.19 4.83
C VAL A 76 1.29 0.62 3.99
N ARG A 77 0.11 1.20 4.10
CA ARG A 77 -1.05 0.89 3.25
C ARG A 77 -1.72 2.19 2.84
N ASN A 78 -1.72 2.49 1.54
CA ASN A 78 -2.28 3.74 1.04
C ASN A 78 -3.81 3.70 0.93
N PHE A 79 -4.40 4.89 0.73
CA PHE A 79 -5.74 5.06 0.17
C PHE A 79 -5.63 5.68 -1.22
N THR A 80 -6.31 5.08 -2.20
CA THR A 80 -6.47 5.69 -3.52
C THR A 80 -7.74 6.54 -3.49
N ASP A 81 -7.56 7.82 -3.19
CA ASP A 81 -8.61 8.82 -3.03
C ASP A 81 -8.75 9.74 -4.26
N ILE A 82 -8.13 9.35 -5.37
CA ILE A 82 -8.29 9.95 -6.70
C ILE A 82 -8.42 8.83 -7.73
N ASP A 83 -9.58 8.78 -8.42
CA ASP A 83 -9.89 7.73 -9.40
C ASP A 83 -11.16 8.12 -10.15
N ASP A 84 -11.35 7.66 -11.39
CA ASP A 84 -12.56 7.91 -12.19
C ASP A 84 -13.82 7.36 -11.52
N LYS A 85 -13.72 6.26 -10.77
CA LYS A 85 -14.84 5.69 -10.00
C LYS A 85 -15.32 6.63 -8.91
N ILE A 86 -14.41 7.34 -8.26
CA ILE A 86 -14.75 8.34 -7.24
C ILE A 86 -15.47 9.51 -7.90
N ASN A 87 -14.95 9.99 -9.05
CA ASN A 87 -15.56 11.06 -9.82
C ASN A 87 -16.97 10.68 -10.28
N GLN A 88 -17.16 9.45 -10.76
CA GLN A 88 -18.47 8.96 -11.18
C GLN A 88 -19.43 8.84 -9.99
N ARG A 89 -18.98 8.28 -8.88
CA ARG A 89 -19.78 8.17 -7.65
C ARG A 89 -20.25 9.55 -7.15
N ALA A 90 -19.34 10.55 -7.17
CA ALA A 90 -19.67 11.92 -6.79
C ALA A 90 -20.80 12.52 -7.63
N LYS A 91 -20.76 12.29 -8.96
CA LYS A 91 -21.83 12.72 -9.87
C LYS A 91 -23.13 12.00 -9.61
N ASP A 92 -23.10 10.68 -9.41
CA ASP A 92 -24.29 9.84 -9.24
C ASP A 92 -25.10 10.21 -7.99
N ILE A 93 -24.41 10.56 -6.90
CA ILE A 93 -25.07 10.87 -5.61
C ILE A 93 -25.10 12.37 -5.28
N GLY A 94 -24.54 13.22 -6.14
CA GLY A 94 -24.54 14.68 -5.96
C GLY A 94 -23.77 15.16 -4.72
N LYS A 95 -22.71 14.45 -4.32
CA LYS A 95 -21.83 14.83 -3.20
C LYS A 95 -20.47 15.27 -3.69
N GLU A 96 -19.77 16.08 -2.89
CA GLU A 96 -18.38 16.41 -3.13
C GLU A 96 -17.46 15.18 -2.96
N ILE A 97 -16.42 15.08 -3.79
CA ILE A 97 -15.44 13.98 -3.78
C ILE A 97 -14.87 13.77 -2.39
N LYS A 98 -14.46 14.86 -1.71
CA LYS A 98 -13.87 14.79 -0.37
C LYS A 98 -14.82 14.16 0.66
N VAL A 99 -16.11 14.46 0.58
CA VAL A 99 -17.11 13.88 1.50
C VAL A 99 -17.19 12.37 1.30
N ILE A 100 -17.20 11.90 0.05
CA ILE A 100 -17.29 10.47 -0.28
C ILE A 100 -16.04 9.73 0.20
N THR A 101 -14.87 10.28 -0.10
CA THR A 101 -13.61 9.63 0.26
C THR A 101 -13.42 9.57 1.77
N ASP A 102 -13.74 10.64 2.51
CA ASP A 102 -13.62 10.66 3.97
C ASP A 102 -14.63 9.70 4.64
N GLU A 103 -15.90 9.66 4.18
CA GLU A 103 -16.90 8.69 4.65
C GLU A 103 -16.44 7.24 4.40
N THR A 104 -15.97 6.95 3.18
CA THR A 104 -15.54 5.60 2.78
C THR A 104 -14.30 5.15 3.54
N ILE A 105 -13.34 6.05 3.77
CA ILE A 105 -12.16 5.75 4.60
C ILE A 105 -12.59 5.42 6.03
N ALA A 106 -13.51 6.19 6.61
CA ALA A 106 -14.00 5.95 7.96
C ALA A 106 -14.65 4.56 8.08
N TRP A 107 -15.54 4.19 7.15
CA TRP A 107 -16.15 2.86 7.12
C TRP A 107 -15.14 1.74 6.95
N TYR A 108 -14.16 1.95 6.06
CA TYR A 108 -13.12 0.96 5.83
C TYR A 108 -12.27 0.71 7.08
N LEU A 109 -11.91 1.77 7.80
CA LEU A 109 -11.13 1.66 9.04
C LEU A 109 -11.93 0.93 10.13
N GLU A 110 -13.21 1.26 10.30
CA GLU A 110 -14.13 0.58 11.22
C GLU A 110 -14.25 -0.92 10.88
N ASP A 111 -14.51 -1.25 9.61
CA ASP A 111 -14.63 -2.64 9.15
C ASP A 111 -13.32 -3.42 9.41
N MET A 112 -12.15 -2.82 9.18
CA MET A 112 -10.86 -3.48 9.39
C MET A 112 -10.52 -3.63 10.89
N GLU A 113 -10.94 -2.70 11.73
CA GLU A 113 -10.83 -2.81 13.20
C GLU A 113 -11.71 -3.93 13.74
N LEU A 114 -12.98 -4.02 13.30
CA LEU A 114 -13.90 -5.09 13.68
C LEU A 114 -13.38 -6.48 13.30
N LEU A 115 -12.60 -6.58 12.20
CA LEU A 115 -11.93 -7.82 11.80
C LEU A 115 -10.64 -8.10 12.61
N GLY A 116 -10.30 -7.26 13.58
CA GLY A 116 -9.15 -7.43 14.47
C GLY A 116 -7.79 -7.15 13.81
N ASN A 117 -7.75 -6.45 12.68
CA ASN A 117 -6.50 -6.08 12.03
C ASN A 117 -5.74 -5.02 12.82
N LEU A 118 -4.41 -5.10 12.82
CA LEU A 118 -3.56 -4.04 13.34
C LEU A 118 -3.60 -2.81 12.43
N VAL A 119 -3.51 -1.65 13.03
CA VAL A 119 -3.38 -0.40 12.29
C VAL A 119 -1.99 -0.37 11.63
N PRO A 120 -1.90 -0.08 10.31
CA PRO A 120 -0.62 0.14 9.65
C PRO A 120 0.19 1.27 10.29
N SER A 121 1.50 1.25 10.09
CA SER A 121 2.38 2.34 10.58
C SER A 121 2.07 3.67 9.91
N GLU A 122 1.69 3.64 8.64
CA GLU A 122 1.26 4.81 7.86
C GLU A 122 0.16 4.43 6.86
N MET A 123 -0.76 5.37 6.65
CA MET A 123 -1.85 5.24 5.69
C MET A 123 -1.97 6.52 4.84
N PRO A 124 -1.02 6.76 3.90
CA PRO A 124 -1.03 7.95 3.07
C PRO A 124 -2.21 7.95 2.08
N LYS A 125 -2.76 9.13 1.81
CA LYS A 125 -3.70 9.34 0.71
C LYS A 125 -2.92 9.67 -0.57
N ALA A 126 -3.38 9.20 -1.73
CA ALA A 126 -2.72 9.49 -3.01
C ALA A 126 -2.68 10.98 -3.31
N THR A 127 -3.74 11.71 -2.96
CA THR A 127 -3.84 13.17 -3.17
C THR A 127 -2.79 13.97 -2.39
N ASP A 128 -2.32 13.47 -1.24
CA ASP A 128 -1.28 14.13 -0.44
C ASP A 128 0.10 14.11 -1.14
N PHE A 129 0.28 13.26 -2.16
CA PHE A 129 1.54 13.02 -2.85
C PHE A 129 1.54 13.49 -4.32
N VAL A 130 0.52 14.20 -4.77
CA VAL A 130 0.45 14.71 -6.17
C VAL A 130 1.69 15.53 -6.56
N PRO A 131 2.22 16.46 -5.74
CA PRO A 131 3.43 17.17 -6.10
C PRO A 131 4.65 16.25 -6.33
N GLN A 132 4.81 15.22 -5.50
CA GLN A 132 5.88 14.25 -5.63
C GLN A 132 5.70 13.35 -6.87
N MET A 133 4.44 13.02 -7.20
CA MET A 133 4.12 12.29 -8.44
C MET A 133 4.49 13.11 -9.67
N ILE A 134 4.19 14.41 -9.69
CA ILE A 134 4.56 15.33 -10.78
C ILE A 134 6.08 15.34 -10.97
N LEU A 135 6.84 15.55 -9.89
CA LEU A 135 8.31 15.53 -9.95
C LEU A 135 8.88 14.21 -10.47
N MET A 136 8.28 13.08 -10.07
CA MET A 136 8.67 11.77 -10.58
C MET A 136 8.37 11.64 -12.08
N ILE A 137 7.21 12.06 -12.54
CA ILE A 137 6.79 12.04 -13.95
C ILE A 137 7.72 12.89 -14.79
N GLU A 138 8.04 14.11 -14.36
CA GLU A 138 9.01 14.99 -15.04
C GLU A 138 10.39 14.34 -15.16
N GLY A 139 10.84 13.66 -14.10
CA GLY A 139 12.07 12.88 -14.11
C GLY A 139 12.05 11.72 -15.11
N LEU A 140 10.93 11.01 -15.23
CA LEU A 140 10.74 9.91 -16.18
C LEU A 140 10.72 10.42 -17.63
N ILE A 141 10.06 11.55 -17.91
CA ILE A 141 10.07 12.19 -19.23
C ILE A 141 11.51 12.61 -19.58
N LYS A 142 12.21 13.28 -18.67
CA LYS A 142 13.59 13.74 -18.89
C LYS A 142 14.57 12.60 -19.16
N SER A 143 14.34 11.42 -18.55
CA SER A 143 15.17 10.22 -18.75
C SER A 143 14.75 9.37 -19.95
N GLY A 144 13.68 9.74 -20.67
CA GLY A 144 13.17 9.03 -21.84
C GLY A 144 12.34 7.77 -21.51
N HIS A 145 11.95 7.60 -20.22
CA HIS A 145 11.11 6.47 -19.80
C HIS A 145 9.60 6.79 -19.82
N ALA A 146 9.25 8.05 -20.07
CA ALA A 146 7.87 8.46 -20.29
C ALA A 146 7.80 9.49 -21.41
N TYR A 147 6.62 9.63 -22.03
CA TYR A 147 6.37 10.58 -23.11
C TYR A 147 4.96 11.14 -23.03
N GLU A 148 4.76 12.33 -23.59
CA GLU A 148 3.45 12.97 -23.69
C GLU A 148 2.77 12.56 -24.99
N ALA A 149 1.49 12.17 -24.90
CA ALA A 149 0.65 11.86 -26.06
C ALA A 149 -0.81 12.20 -25.77
N GLN A 150 -1.44 12.98 -26.64
CA GLN A 150 -2.87 13.33 -26.59
C GLN A 150 -3.35 13.86 -25.23
N GLY A 151 -2.53 14.68 -24.55
CA GLY A 151 -2.86 15.23 -23.23
C GLY A 151 -2.66 14.27 -22.04
N HIS A 152 -2.02 13.12 -22.28
CA HIS A 152 -1.66 12.14 -21.27
C HIS A 152 -0.14 11.96 -21.22
N VAL A 153 0.37 11.54 -20.07
CA VAL A 153 1.74 11.06 -19.95
C VAL A 153 1.73 9.53 -19.88
N MET A 154 2.46 8.92 -20.77
CA MET A 154 2.54 7.47 -20.92
C MET A 154 3.93 6.99 -20.51
N PHE A 155 4.00 5.88 -19.77
CA PHE A 155 5.26 5.20 -19.48
C PHE A 155 5.66 4.31 -20.66
N SER A 156 6.92 4.38 -21.09
CA SER A 156 7.47 3.50 -22.13
C SER A 156 7.71 2.11 -21.55
N VAL A 157 7.08 1.09 -22.15
CA VAL A 157 7.10 -0.33 -21.70
C VAL A 157 7.91 -1.16 -22.69
N GLU A 158 9.02 -0.66 -23.19
CA GLU A 158 9.92 -1.45 -24.06
C GLU A 158 10.91 -2.28 -23.25
#